data_622f588778d093f39d64e2b5abf73dad
#
_entry.id   622f588778d093f39d64e2b5abf73dad
#
_cell.length_a   1.000
_cell.length_b   1.000
_cell.length_c   1.000
_cell.angle_alpha   90.00
_cell.angle_beta   90.00
_cell.angle_gamma   90.00
#
_symmetry.space_group_name_H-M   'P 1'
#
loop_
_entity.id
_entity.type
_entity.pdbx_description
1 polymer ?
#
loop_
_entity_poly.entity_id
_entity_poly.type
_entity_poly.pdbx_seq_one_letter_code
_entity_poly.pdbx_strand_id
1 'polypeptide(L)'
;MSLSAGPEVVIWDTTYACPLRCSHCYSESGRRPTRQLRLPDMLRVTDALISLGPRVVALSGGEPLVVPGVFEVAERLRRAGVKTSVNTSGWVMSRSVAERLADAFDEVVVSLDGATAATHDRIRGRAGSFARAMAALGKLDDVARRRRTEGARRLRFGIDCVVIRSNIGQLERFASDIAPRFPELHTLAFNAAVPEGLASRPEFCRNELLDHAQVVHLTSEEQLRRLRELAPPTVTVFTTDNFNLVMNPQRVAQRVDTQVMQVEPDGAVRGIPAYEGTVGNLLDVPARELWKRALARLEDPFVVETLSAVHTVEEWAEAVRKMDRHFASPEDRARLDRRTVRLDPPEFLTTVK
;
A
#
# COMPACT_ATOMS: atom_id res chain seq x y z
N MET A 1 -23.87 -11.62 15.90
CA MET A 1 -22.52 -12.24 15.96
C MET A 1 -21.53 -11.16 16.36
N SER A 2 -20.69 -11.37 17.36
CA SER A 2 -19.72 -10.36 17.82
C SER A 2 -18.71 -10.11 16.69
N LEU A 3 -18.70 -8.90 16.14
CA LEU A 3 -17.61 -8.40 15.30
C LEU A 3 -16.31 -8.53 16.09
N SER A 4 -15.17 -8.78 15.42
CA SER A 4 -13.89 -8.95 16.10
C SER A 4 -13.59 -7.74 16.99
N ALA A 5 -12.90 -7.97 18.12
CA ALA A 5 -12.57 -6.93 19.08
C ALA A 5 -11.70 -5.81 18.48
N GLY A 6 -11.10 -6.03 17.30
CA GLY A 6 -10.27 -5.10 16.54
C GLY A 6 -10.03 -5.56 15.10
N PRO A 7 -9.36 -4.75 14.27
CA PRO A 7 -8.98 -5.08 12.91
C PRO A 7 -7.91 -6.18 12.89
N GLU A 8 -7.91 -7.02 11.86
CA GLU A 8 -6.83 -7.98 11.63
C GLU A 8 -5.57 -7.32 11.10
N VAL A 9 -5.74 -6.34 10.22
CA VAL A 9 -4.68 -5.60 9.56
C VAL A 9 -4.90 -4.11 9.74
N VAL A 10 -3.84 -3.40 10.10
CA VAL A 10 -3.83 -1.94 10.07
C VAL A 10 -2.86 -1.47 8.99
N ILE A 11 -3.32 -0.59 8.11
CA ILE A 11 -2.48 0.16 7.18
C ILE A 11 -2.32 1.56 7.77
N TRP A 12 -1.11 1.93 8.15
CA TRP A 12 -0.84 3.26 8.66
C TRP A 12 0.01 4.05 7.68
N ASP A 13 -0.59 5.04 7.06
CA ASP A 13 0.13 6.04 6.28
C ASP A 13 0.88 6.97 7.23
N THR A 14 2.19 6.81 7.36
CA THR A 14 2.98 7.55 8.36
C THR A 14 3.33 8.98 7.94
N THR A 15 3.23 9.26 6.64
CA THR A 15 3.45 10.60 6.05
C THR A 15 2.87 10.65 4.64
N TYR A 16 2.55 11.85 4.16
CA TYR A 16 2.34 12.11 2.73
C TYR A 16 3.58 12.71 2.04
N ALA A 17 4.70 12.88 2.74
CA ALA A 17 5.96 13.20 2.10
C ALA A 17 6.44 12.02 1.26
N CYS A 18 6.75 12.26 -0.01
CA CYS A 18 7.26 11.23 -0.91
C CYS A 18 8.21 11.84 -1.95
N PRO A 19 9.34 11.21 -2.23
CA PRO A 19 10.23 11.64 -3.30
C PRO A 19 9.69 11.33 -4.70
N LEU A 20 8.65 10.51 -4.81
CA LEU A 20 8.06 10.07 -6.08
C LEU A 20 6.76 10.81 -6.41
N ARG A 21 6.28 10.61 -7.65
CA ARG A 21 5.04 11.20 -8.19
C ARG A 21 4.25 10.17 -9.00
N CYS A 22 4.00 9.00 -8.38
CA CYS A 22 3.35 7.86 -9.03
C CYS A 22 2.02 8.25 -9.66
N SER A 23 1.75 7.74 -10.86
CA SER A 23 0.52 8.03 -11.60
C SER A 23 -0.74 7.41 -10.96
N HIS A 24 -0.57 6.30 -10.24
CA HIS A 24 -1.62 5.55 -9.53
C HIS A 24 -1.66 5.82 -8.01
N CYS A 25 -0.96 6.84 -7.49
CA CYS A 25 -0.78 7.02 -6.05
C CYS A 25 -2.12 7.14 -5.32
N TYR A 26 -2.42 6.16 -4.45
CA TYR A 26 -3.66 6.11 -3.68
C TYR A 26 -3.76 7.26 -2.66
N SER A 27 -2.65 7.66 -2.07
CA SER A 27 -2.59 8.68 -1.02
C SER A 27 -2.27 10.09 -1.55
N GLU A 28 -2.06 10.26 -2.87
CA GLU A 28 -1.60 11.52 -3.49
C GLU A 28 -0.34 12.11 -2.86
N SER A 29 0.48 11.25 -2.30
CA SER A 29 1.70 11.65 -1.58
C SER A 29 2.64 12.47 -2.46
N GLY A 30 3.28 13.45 -1.80
CA GLY A 30 4.13 14.43 -2.48
C GLY A 30 3.35 15.52 -3.23
N ARG A 31 2.01 15.45 -3.29
CA ARG A 31 1.10 16.44 -3.92
C ARG A 31 0.14 17.10 -2.93
N ARG A 32 0.18 16.69 -1.67
CA ARG A 32 -0.65 17.20 -0.57
C ARG A 32 0.21 17.46 0.68
N PRO A 33 -0.28 18.23 1.70
CA PRO A 33 0.44 18.43 2.95
C PRO A 33 0.84 17.12 3.62
N THR A 34 1.99 17.09 4.28
CA THR A 34 2.58 15.86 4.83
C THR A 34 1.78 15.27 5.98
N ARG A 35 1.10 16.10 6.78
CA ARG A 35 0.31 15.74 7.97
C ARG A 35 1.03 14.85 8.98
N GLN A 36 2.35 14.81 8.94
CA GLN A 36 3.18 13.90 9.73
C GLN A 36 3.16 14.26 11.23
N LEU A 37 2.95 13.25 12.08
CA LEU A 37 3.07 13.35 13.53
C LEU A 37 4.53 13.44 13.99
N ARG A 38 4.76 14.00 15.17
CA ARG A 38 6.02 13.91 15.92
C ARG A 38 6.08 12.56 16.66
N LEU A 39 7.28 12.09 16.97
CA LEU A 39 7.49 10.79 17.61
C LEU A 39 6.63 10.57 18.88
N PRO A 40 6.47 11.50 19.83
CA PRO A 40 5.61 11.24 20.99
C PRO A 40 4.16 10.89 20.60
N ASP A 41 3.59 11.60 19.63
CA ASP A 41 2.22 11.35 19.17
C ASP A 41 2.15 10.06 18.31
N MET A 42 3.18 9.78 17.50
CA MET A 42 3.28 8.49 16.81
C MET A 42 3.25 7.32 17.80
N LEU A 43 3.95 7.42 18.93
CA LEU A 43 3.95 6.38 19.96
C LEU A 43 2.60 6.27 20.66
N ARG A 44 1.88 7.37 20.90
CA ARG A 44 0.49 7.33 21.40
C ARG A 44 -0.46 6.62 20.44
N VAL A 45 -0.37 6.93 19.13
CA VAL A 45 -1.12 6.22 18.09
C VAL A 45 -0.73 4.74 18.08
N THR A 46 0.57 4.42 18.20
CA THR A 46 1.05 3.03 18.27
C THR A 46 0.41 2.26 19.43
N ASP A 47 0.36 2.85 20.63
CA ASP A 47 -0.25 2.23 21.80
C ASP A 47 -1.76 2.04 21.63
N ALA A 48 -2.43 3.01 21.02
CA ALA A 48 -3.84 2.89 20.68
C ALA A 48 -4.09 1.74 19.71
N LEU A 49 -3.23 1.55 18.68
CA LEU A 49 -3.31 0.42 17.74
C LEU A 49 -3.03 -0.92 18.43
N ILE A 50 -2.02 -0.99 19.29
CA ILE A 50 -1.71 -2.20 20.07
C ILE A 50 -2.91 -2.64 20.90
N SER A 51 -3.67 -1.69 21.47
CA SER A 51 -4.87 -2.00 22.29
C SER A 51 -6.00 -2.68 21.52
N LEU A 52 -6.00 -2.59 20.18
CA LEU A 52 -6.95 -3.28 19.29
C LEU A 52 -6.54 -4.74 18.98
N GLY A 53 -5.29 -5.11 19.22
CA GLY A 53 -4.76 -6.45 18.98
C GLY A 53 -4.67 -6.86 17.51
N PRO A 54 -4.24 -5.99 16.58
CA PRO A 54 -4.11 -6.37 15.18
C PRO A 54 -3.04 -7.46 15.02
N ARG A 55 -3.21 -8.33 14.02
CA ARG A 55 -2.18 -9.31 13.65
C ARG A 55 -0.98 -8.66 12.98
N VAL A 56 -1.24 -7.65 12.13
CA VAL A 56 -0.22 -6.94 11.34
C VAL A 56 -0.50 -5.44 11.34
N VAL A 57 0.56 -4.65 11.50
CA VAL A 57 0.55 -3.21 11.18
C VAL A 57 1.53 -2.98 10.03
N ALA A 58 1.01 -2.52 8.89
CA ALA A 58 1.78 -2.13 7.72
C ALA A 58 2.03 -0.63 7.74
N LEU A 59 3.29 -0.22 7.86
CA LEU A 59 3.68 1.19 7.76
C LEU A 59 3.86 1.55 6.28
N SER A 60 3.06 2.52 5.83
CA SER A 60 2.92 2.93 4.42
C SER A 60 2.80 4.46 4.30
N GLY A 61 2.16 4.93 3.24
CA GLY A 61 1.86 6.32 2.97
C GLY A 61 2.61 6.86 1.77
N GLY A 62 3.40 7.93 1.97
CA GLY A 62 4.35 8.42 0.97
C GLY A 62 5.60 7.55 0.93
N GLU A 63 6.64 7.98 1.62
CA GLU A 63 7.84 7.15 1.85
C GLU A 63 8.08 7.04 3.36
N PRO A 64 7.71 5.92 3.99
CA PRO A 64 7.84 5.77 5.45
C PRO A 64 9.26 5.97 5.97
N LEU A 65 10.26 5.62 5.18
CA LEU A 65 11.68 5.70 5.59
C LEU A 65 12.23 7.13 5.67
N VAL A 66 11.46 8.14 5.27
CA VAL A 66 11.83 9.56 5.52
C VAL A 66 11.29 10.07 6.86
N VAL A 67 10.46 9.28 7.56
CA VAL A 67 9.82 9.68 8.82
C VAL A 67 10.76 9.42 9.99
N PRO A 68 11.20 10.46 10.72
CA PRO A 68 11.88 10.26 12.00
C PRO A 68 10.94 9.52 12.96
N GLY A 69 11.41 8.42 13.55
CA GLY A 69 10.62 7.62 14.50
C GLY A 69 9.92 6.39 13.91
N VAL A 70 10.00 6.13 12.61
CA VAL A 70 9.38 4.95 11.99
C VAL A 70 9.91 3.64 12.57
N PHE A 71 11.18 3.58 12.91
CA PHE A 71 11.81 2.39 13.49
C PHE A 71 11.38 2.19 14.95
N GLU A 72 11.28 3.27 15.72
CA GLU A 72 10.83 3.27 17.11
C GLU A 72 9.37 2.78 17.21
N VAL A 73 8.52 3.18 16.26
CA VAL A 73 7.14 2.66 16.10
C VAL A 73 7.15 1.17 15.84
N ALA A 74 7.93 0.71 14.86
CA ALA A 74 8.01 -0.70 14.50
C ALA A 74 8.52 -1.56 15.66
N GLU A 75 9.55 -1.12 16.37
CA GLU A 75 10.07 -1.81 17.55
C GLU A 75 9.04 -1.90 18.67
N ARG A 76 8.24 -0.84 18.90
CA ARG A 76 7.19 -0.84 19.93
C ARG A 76 6.09 -1.82 19.59
N LEU A 77 5.62 -1.86 18.33
CA LEU A 77 4.66 -2.85 17.83
C LEU A 77 5.18 -4.28 18.03
N ARG A 78 6.41 -4.54 17.63
CA ARG A 78 7.04 -5.87 17.78
C ARG A 78 7.16 -6.32 19.23
N ARG A 79 7.57 -5.43 20.15
CA ARG A 79 7.62 -5.74 21.59
C ARG A 79 6.26 -6.13 22.15
N ALA A 80 5.17 -5.61 21.55
CA ALA A 80 3.80 -5.98 21.89
C ALA A 80 3.30 -7.26 21.16
N GLY A 81 4.14 -7.93 20.37
CA GLY A 81 3.78 -9.15 19.64
C GLY A 81 3.04 -8.92 18.33
N VAL A 82 2.92 -7.67 17.88
CA VAL A 82 2.29 -7.31 16.60
C VAL A 82 3.30 -7.46 15.47
N LYS A 83 2.95 -8.17 14.40
CA LYS A 83 3.78 -8.25 13.20
C LYS A 83 3.85 -6.90 12.49
N THR A 84 5.02 -6.57 11.98
CA THR A 84 5.28 -5.30 11.31
C THR A 84 5.72 -5.50 9.87
N SER A 85 5.14 -4.74 8.95
CA SER A 85 5.65 -4.62 7.58
C SER A 85 5.86 -3.16 7.20
N VAL A 86 6.70 -2.90 6.22
CA VAL A 86 6.92 -1.57 5.66
C VAL A 86 6.94 -1.62 4.14
N ASN A 87 6.17 -0.72 3.52
CA ASN A 87 6.16 -0.53 2.07
C ASN A 87 7.04 0.67 1.71
N THR A 88 8.07 0.45 0.90
CA THR A 88 9.02 1.51 0.51
C THR A 88 9.27 1.53 -0.99
N SER A 89 9.53 2.71 -1.51
CA SER A 89 10.02 2.89 -2.88
C SER A 89 11.49 2.51 -3.05
N GLY A 90 12.21 2.27 -1.96
CA GLY A 90 13.67 2.05 -1.95
C GLY A 90 14.51 3.31 -2.20
N TRP A 91 13.89 4.49 -2.36
CA TRP A 91 14.59 5.72 -2.74
C TRP A 91 15.69 6.15 -1.75
N VAL A 92 15.42 6.00 -0.46
CA VAL A 92 16.35 6.42 0.62
C VAL A 92 17.12 5.25 1.24
N MET A 93 17.10 4.07 0.61
CA MET A 93 17.72 2.86 1.12
C MET A 93 19.25 2.94 1.12
N SER A 94 19.85 3.11 2.29
CA SER A 94 21.29 2.89 2.52
C SER A 94 21.53 1.49 3.11
N ARG A 95 22.78 1.05 3.23
CA ARG A 95 23.12 -0.21 3.90
C ARG A 95 22.69 -0.19 5.37
N SER A 96 22.97 0.91 6.08
CA SER A 96 22.57 1.07 7.48
C SER A 96 21.05 1.06 7.66
N VAL A 97 20.28 1.63 6.71
CA VAL A 97 18.81 1.55 6.71
C VAL A 97 18.35 0.11 6.51
N ALA A 98 18.95 -0.66 5.58
CA ALA A 98 18.59 -2.06 5.37
C ALA A 98 18.88 -2.92 6.62
N GLU A 99 19.96 -2.66 7.35
CA GLU A 99 20.27 -3.33 8.61
C GLU A 99 19.25 -2.99 9.69
N ARG A 100 18.90 -1.72 9.87
CA ARG A 100 17.85 -1.32 10.82
C ARG A 100 16.48 -1.92 10.48
N LEU A 101 16.14 -1.99 9.18
CA LEU A 101 14.92 -2.65 8.73
C LEU A 101 14.87 -4.11 9.14
N ALA A 102 15.98 -4.83 8.99
CA ALA A 102 16.08 -6.23 9.41
C ALA A 102 15.93 -6.43 10.93
N ASP A 103 16.25 -5.43 11.75
CA ASP A 103 16.04 -5.46 13.20
C ASP A 103 14.60 -5.08 13.60
N ALA A 104 14.00 -4.09 12.92
CA ALA A 104 12.74 -3.49 13.36
C ALA A 104 11.50 -4.12 12.70
N PHE A 105 11.60 -4.68 11.49
CA PHE A 105 10.44 -5.17 10.73
C PHE A 105 10.48 -6.69 10.54
N ASP A 106 9.30 -7.29 10.43
CA ASP A 106 9.13 -8.69 10.06
C ASP A 106 9.16 -8.87 8.55
N GLU A 107 8.72 -7.85 7.80
CA GLU A 107 8.71 -7.86 6.35
C GLU A 107 8.98 -6.47 5.76
N VAL A 108 9.79 -6.43 4.71
CA VAL A 108 10.07 -5.21 3.92
C VAL A 108 9.59 -5.44 2.50
N VAL A 109 8.70 -4.58 2.01
CA VAL A 109 8.14 -4.65 0.67
C VAL A 109 8.66 -3.50 -0.16
N VAL A 110 9.37 -3.81 -1.24
CA VAL A 110 9.88 -2.80 -2.18
C VAL A 110 8.94 -2.70 -3.36
N SER A 111 8.47 -1.49 -3.60
CA SER A 111 7.59 -1.21 -4.73
C SER A 111 8.37 -1.18 -6.05
N LEU A 112 7.98 -2.03 -7.01
CA LEU A 112 8.58 -2.09 -8.34
C LEU A 112 7.50 -2.32 -9.40
N ASP A 113 7.16 -1.30 -10.20
CA ASP A 113 6.05 -1.35 -11.16
C ASP A 113 6.48 -1.54 -12.63
N GLY A 114 7.72 -1.92 -12.86
CA GLY A 114 8.21 -2.21 -14.21
C GLY A 114 9.44 -3.08 -14.16
N ALA A 115 9.55 -4.04 -15.08
CA ALA A 115 10.75 -4.84 -15.28
C ALA A 115 11.86 -4.07 -16.04
N THR A 116 11.59 -2.84 -16.44
CA THR A 116 12.53 -1.92 -17.09
C THR A 116 12.48 -0.54 -16.46
N ALA A 117 13.60 0.21 -16.54
CA ALA A 117 13.66 1.59 -16.08
C ALA A 117 12.62 2.47 -16.79
N ALA A 118 12.45 2.32 -18.11
CA ALA A 118 11.50 3.12 -18.87
C ALA A 118 10.07 2.99 -18.35
N THR A 119 9.63 1.77 -18.03
CA THR A 119 8.26 1.52 -17.51
C THR A 119 8.14 1.97 -16.07
N HIS A 120 9.07 1.55 -15.21
CA HIS A 120 9.01 1.87 -13.79
C HIS A 120 9.10 3.38 -13.53
N ASP A 121 10.09 4.06 -14.10
CA ASP A 121 10.33 5.50 -13.88
C ASP A 121 9.15 6.33 -14.37
N ARG A 122 8.53 5.95 -15.49
CA ARG A 122 7.32 6.59 -16.01
C ARG A 122 6.15 6.44 -15.04
N ILE A 123 5.88 5.22 -14.55
CA ILE A 123 4.76 4.94 -13.62
C ILE A 123 5.00 5.65 -12.29
N ARG A 124 6.21 5.59 -11.76
CA ARG A 124 6.59 6.20 -10.47
C ARG A 124 6.85 7.71 -10.57
N GLY A 125 6.82 8.27 -11.79
CA GLY A 125 6.92 9.71 -12.07
C GLY A 125 8.26 10.32 -11.67
N ARG A 126 9.36 9.53 -11.70
CA ARG A 126 10.71 10.02 -11.39
C ARG A 126 11.79 9.18 -12.06
N ALA A 127 12.62 9.83 -12.87
CA ALA A 127 13.79 9.20 -13.48
C ALA A 127 14.76 8.65 -12.42
N GLY A 128 15.29 7.45 -12.68
CA GLY A 128 16.23 6.78 -11.79
C GLY A 128 15.58 6.03 -10.63
N SER A 129 14.24 6.03 -10.50
CA SER A 129 13.54 5.29 -9.44
C SER A 129 13.73 3.79 -9.58
N PHE A 130 13.78 3.25 -10.80
CA PHE A 130 14.09 1.84 -11.06
C PHE A 130 15.47 1.45 -10.50
N ALA A 131 16.48 2.21 -10.84
CA ALA A 131 17.84 1.94 -10.37
C ALA A 131 17.93 1.97 -8.83
N ARG A 132 17.19 2.89 -8.19
CA ARG A 132 17.12 2.98 -6.72
C ARG A 132 16.40 1.78 -6.11
N ALA A 133 15.28 1.37 -6.65
CA ALA A 133 14.54 0.19 -6.17
C ALA A 133 15.39 -1.08 -6.32
N MET A 134 16.05 -1.28 -7.49
CA MET A 134 16.96 -2.41 -7.71
C MET A 134 18.16 -2.40 -6.76
N ALA A 135 18.75 -1.24 -6.50
CA ALA A 135 19.83 -1.12 -5.52
C ALA A 135 19.35 -1.37 -4.08
N ALA A 136 18.12 -0.99 -3.75
CA ALA A 136 17.51 -1.28 -2.46
C ALA A 136 17.32 -2.79 -2.26
N LEU A 137 16.77 -3.49 -3.26
CA LEU A 137 16.63 -4.94 -3.25
C LEU A 137 17.98 -5.65 -3.08
N GLY A 138 19.04 -5.20 -3.78
CA GLY A 138 20.38 -5.76 -3.60
C GLY A 138 20.92 -5.60 -2.18
N LYS A 139 20.68 -4.45 -1.53
CA LYS A 139 21.11 -4.23 -0.15
C LYS A 139 20.33 -5.12 0.83
N LEU A 140 19.02 -5.32 0.61
CA LEU A 140 18.21 -6.21 1.42
C LEU A 140 18.65 -7.67 1.25
N ASP A 141 18.97 -8.09 0.02
CA ASP A 141 19.49 -9.43 -0.28
C ASP A 141 20.83 -9.68 0.44
N ASP A 142 21.76 -8.73 0.37
CA ASP A 142 23.04 -8.81 1.05
C ASP A 142 22.89 -8.94 2.58
N VAL A 143 21.97 -8.15 3.17
CA VAL A 143 21.68 -8.23 4.62
C VAL A 143 21.01 -9.56 4.96
N ALA A 144 20.04 -10.01 4.18
CA ALA A 144 19.34 -11.26 4.40
C ALA A 144 20.30 -12.47 4.33
N ARG A 145 21.15 -12.49 3.31
CA ARG A 145 22.18 -13.54 3.13
C ARG A 145 23.16 -13.58 4.30
N ARG A 146 23.70 -12.44 4.73
CA ARG A 146 24.60 -12.37 5.87
C ARG A 146 23.91 -12.89 7.15
N ARG A 147 22.69 -12.43 7.45
CA ARG A 147 21.92 -12.88 8.62
C ARG A 147 21.64 -14.38 8.60
N ARG A 148 21.36 -14.94 7.42
CA ARG A 148 21.19 -16.39 7.27
C ARG A 148 22.46 -17.15 7.60
N THR A 149 23.64 -16.67 7.15
CA THR A 149 24.94 -17.31 7.44
C THR A 149 25.35 -17.18 8.90
N GLU A 150 24.96 -16.09 9.56
CA GLU A 150 25.23 -15.85 10.99
C GLU A 150 24.21 -16.52 11.93
N GLY A 151 23.18 -17.20 11.40
CA GLY A 151 22.10 -17.79 12.19
C GLY A 151 21.23 -16.75 12.91
N ALA A 152 21.28 -15.49 12.49
CA ALA A 152 20.50 -14.40 13.05
C ALA A 152 19.03 -14.42 12.53
N ARG A 153 18.18 -13.56 13.11
CA ARG A 153 16.79 -13.42 12.66
C ARG A 153 16.73 -13.13 11.16
N ARG A 154 15.96 -13.93 10.42
CA ARG A 154 15.80 -13.76 8.97
C ARG A 154 15.10 -12.44 8.64
N LEU A 155 15.66 -11.70 7.72
CA LEU A 155 14.96 -10.61 7.04
C LEU A 155 14.11 -11.22 5.93
N ARG A 156 12.81 -10.98 5.97
CA ARG A 156 11.91 -11.27 4.83
C ARG A 156 11.71 -10.00 4.03
N PHE A 157 11.95 -10.08 2.74
CA PHE A 157 11.65 -8.97 1.85
C PHE A 157 11.03 -9.45 0.55
N GLY A 158 10.24 -8.57 -0.07
CA GLY A 158 9.51 -8.88 -1.28
C GLY A 158 9.44 -7.70 -2.23
N ILE A 159 8.94 -8.00 -3.42
CA ILE A 159 8.57 -7.02 -4.44
C ILE A 159 7.05 -6.96 -4.50
N ASP A 160 6.52 -5.74 -4.49
CA ASP A 160 5.12 -5.44 -4.78
C ASP A 160 5.03 -4.63 -6.08
N CYS A 161 4.27 -5.18 -7.04
CA CYS A 161 3.99 -4.55 -8.32
C CYS A 161 2.50 -4.21 -8.38
N VAL A 162 2.19 -2.93 -8.45
CA VAL A 162 0.84 -2.47 -8.82
C VAL A 162 0.66 -2.66 -10.32
N VAL A 163 -0.24 -3.59 -10.69
CA VAL A 163 -0.47 -3.96 -12.08
C VAL A 163 -1.50 -3.04 -12.72
N ILE A 164 -1.10 -2.43 -13.82
CA ILE A 164 -1.90 -1.55 -14.68
C ILE A 164 -1.69 -1.95 -16.14
N ARG A 165 -2.47 -1.40 -17.08
CA ARG A 165 -2.36 -1.77 -18.52
C ARG A 165 -0.95 -1.61 -19.07
N SER A 166 -0.25 -0.57 -18.66
CA SER A 166 1.09 -0.27 -19.19
C SER A 166 2.21 -1.17 -18.67
N ASN A 167 1.96 -2.04 -17.68
CA ASN A 167 2.97 -2.97 -17.17
C ASN A 167 2.53 -4.46 -17.14
N ILE A 168 1.25 -4.78 -17.35
CA ILE A 168 0.76 -6.17 -17.29
C ILE A 168 1.53 -7.12 -18.21
N GLY A 169 1.99 -6.66 -19.37
CA GLY A 169 2.82 -7.44 -20.30
C GLY A 169 4.25 -7.71 -19.83
N GLN A 170 4.65 -7.23 -18.64
CA GLN A 170 6.00 -7.41 -18.11
C GLN A 170 6.08 -8.40 -16.94
N LEU A 171 4.97 -9.00 -16.49
CA LEU A 171 4.94 -9.82 -15.27
C LEU A 171 5.88 -11.02 -15.33
N GLU A 172 5.96 -11.71 -16.47
CA GLU A 172 6.89 -12.83 -16.64
C GLU A 172 8.36 -12.39 -16.46
N ARG A 173 8.71 -11.18 -16.90
CA ARG A 173 10.07 -10.65 -16.73
C ARG A 173 10.42 -10.35 -15.27
N PHE A 174 9.46 -10.07 -14.42
CA PHE A 174 9.71 -10.01 -12.99
C PHE A 174 10.14 -11.36 -12.43
N ALA A 175 9.48 -12.43 -12.88
CA ALA A 175 9.78 -13.79 -12.45
C ALA A 175 11.12 -14.31 -13.03
N SER A 176 11.36 -14.10 -14.35
CA SER A 176 12.52 -14.63 -15.06
C SER A 176 13.79 -13.78 -14.97
N ASP A 177 13.66 -12.44 -14.97
CA ASP A 177 14.81 -11.54 -15.11
C ASP A 177 15.14 -10.77 -13.82
N ILE A 178 14.13 -10.47 -12.99
CA ILE A 178 14.31 -9.64 -11.77
C ILE A 178 14.51 -10.54 -10.54
N ALA A 179 13.59 -11.46 -10.26
CA ALA A 179 13.62 -12.28 -9.06
C ALA A 179 14.94 -13.10 -8.91
N PRO A 180 15.52 -13.70 -9.98
CA PRO A 180 16.77 -14.45 -9.86
C PRO A 180 18.00 -13.61 -9.43
N ARG A 181 17.92 -12.28 -9.53
CA ARG A 181 19.01 -11.39 -9.09
C ARG A 181 19.12 -11.29 -7.57
N PHE A 182 18.11 -11.76 -6.83
CA PHE A 182 18.00 -11.64 -5.39
C PHE A 182 17.72 -13.01 -4.77
N PRO A 183 18.74 -13.83 -4.50
CA PRO A 183 18.57 -15.20 -4.00
C PRO A 183 17.81 -15.32 -2.67
N GLU A 184 17.79 -14.27 -1.85
CA GLU A 184 17.05 -14.24 -0.58
C GLU A 184 15.66 -13.58 -0.71
N LEU A 185 15.23 -13.21 -1.92
CA LEU A 185 13.89 -12.69 -2.16
C LEU A 185 12.84 -13.71 -1.72
N HIS A 186 11.86 -13.27 -0.92
CA HIS A 186 10.84 -14.14 -0.37
C HIS A 186 9.52 -14.09 -1.15
N THR A 187 9.14 -12.90 -1.63
CA THR A 187 7.81 -12.68 -2.20
C THR A 187 7.87 -11.84 -3.46
N LEU A 188 7.06 -12.23 -4.44
CA LEU A 188 6.77 -11.46 -5.64
C LEU A 188 5.26 -11.35 -5.78
N ALA A 189 4.72 -10.15 -5.52
CA ALA A 189 3.30 -9.87 -5.53
C ALA A 189 2.91 -9.02 -6.74
N PHE A 190 1.81 -9.42 -7.39
CA PHE A 190 1.20 -8.68 -8.50
C PHE A 190 -0.24 -8.32 -8.12
N ASN A 191 -0.46 -7.06 -7.82
CA ASN A 191 -1.72 -6.55 -7.29
C ASN A 191 -2.37 -5.64 -8.32
N ALA A 192 -3.58 -5.95 -8.79
CA ALA A 192 -4.32 -5.02 -9.64
C ALA A 192 -4.45 -3.66 -8.95
N ALA A 193 -4.31 -2.58 -9.71
CA ALA A 193 -4.44 -1.24 -9.16
C ALA A 193 -5.84 -1.02 -8.58
N VAL A 194 -5.89 -0.61 -7.30
CA VAL A 194 -7.13 -0.15 -6.66
C VAL A 194 -7.48 1.22 -7.23
N PRO A 195 -8.73 1.47 -7.64
CA PRO A 195 -9.14 2.76 -8.21
C PRO A 195 -9.31 3.85 -7.13
N GLU A 196 -8.29 4.03 -6.29
CA GLU A 196 -8.24 4.96 -5.17
C GLU A 196 -7.29 6.13 -5.48
N GLY A 197 -7.50 7.28 -4.87
CA GLY A 197 -6.64 8.45 -5.03
C GLY A 197 -6.48 8.86 -6.50
N LEU A 198 -5.26 8.93 -7.00
CA LEU A 198 -5.01 9.32 -8.40
C LEU A 198 -5.47 8.26 -9.42
N ALA A 199 -5.61 7.00 -8.99
CA ALA A 199 -6.12 5.95 -9.87
C ALA A 199 -7.64 6.02 -10.07
N SER A 200 -8.39 6.79 -9.25
CA SER A 200 -9.83 7.01 -9.45
C SER A 200 -10.16 8.04 -10.54
N ARG A 201 -9.17 8.75 -11.08
CA ARG A 201 -9.39 9.75 -12.13
C ARG A 201 -9.94 9.10 -13.40
N PRO A 202 -10.95 9.71 -14.05
CA PRO A 202 -11.56 9.13 -15.24
C PRO A 202 -10.58 8.81 -16.37
N GLU A 203 -9.54 9.65 -16.55
CA GLU A 203 -8.51 9.43 -17.56
C GLU A 203 -7.64 8.21 -17.20
N PHE A 204 -7.21 8.08 -15.94
CA PHE A 204 -6.44 6.92 -15.48
C PHE A 204 -7.27 5.64 -15.58
N CYS A 205 -8.55 5.69 -15.18
CA CYS A 205 -9.46 4.56 -15.30
C CYS A 205 -9.57 4.06 -16.75
N ARG A 206 -9.75 4.96 -17.70
CA ARG A 206 -9.85 4.58 -19.12
C ARG A 206 -8.57 4.02 -19.71
N ASN A 207 -7.41 4.56 -19.31
CA ASN A 207 -6.15 4.30 -20.01
C ASN A 207 -5.28 3.26 -19.28
N GLU A 208 -5.35 3.17 -17.95
CA GLU A 208 -4.39 2.41 -17.15
C GLU A 208 -5.01 1.35 -16.24
N LEU A 209 -6.25 1.50 -15.74
CA LEU A 209 -6.88 0.41 -14.99
C LEU A 209 -7.09 -0.81 -15.88
N LEU A 210 -6.88 -1.98 -15.33
CA LEU A 210 -7.17 -3.24 -16.00
C LEU A 210 -8.67 -3.33 -16.28
N ASP A 211 -9.03 -3.83 -17.44
CA ASP A 211 -10.41 -4.24 -17.71
C ASP A 211 -10.70 -5.63 -17.10
N HIS A 212 -11.97 -6.03 -17.13
CA HIS A 212 -12.40 -7.29 -16.54
C HIS A 212 -11.62 -8.50 -17.08
N ALA A 213 -11.39 -8.57 -18.39
CA ALA A 213 -10.66 -9.70 -19.00
C ALA A 213 -9.21 -9.74 -18.53
N GLN A 214 -8.56 -8.59 -18.40
CA GLN A 214 -7.20 -8.48 -17.88
C GLN A 214 -7.11 -8.85 -16.38
N VAL A 215 -8.10 -8.48 -15.56
CA VAL A 215 -8.19 -8.88 -14.15
C VAL A 215 -8.35 -10.39 -14.03
N VAL A 216 -9.28 -10.99 -14.80
CA VAL A 216 -9.49 -12.44 -14.83
C VAL A 216 -8.20 -13.15 -15.28
N HIS A 217 -7.51 -12.65 -16.31
CA HIS A 217 -6.23 -13.20 -16.72
C HIS A 217 -5.17 -13.10 -15.61
N LEU A 218 -5.01 -11.92 -14.99
CA LEU A 218 -4.03 -11.71 -13.90
C LEU A 218 -4.22 -12.71 -12.75
N THR A 219 -5.47 -13.00 -12.38
CA THR A 219 -5.79 -13.87 -11.23
C THR A 219 -6.04 -15.32 -11.61
N SER A 220 -5.90 -15.69 -12.91
CA SER A 220 -6.10 -17.05 -13.37
C SER A 220 -5.04 -18.01 -12.79
N GLU A 221 -5.45 -19.25 -12.55
CA GLU A 221 -4.53 -20.32 -12.11
C GLU A 221 -3.43 -20.57 -13.15
N GLU A 222 -3.75 -20.42 -14.43
CA GLU A 222 -2.79 -20.58 -15.53
C GLU A 222 -1.68 -19.52 -15.45
N GLN A 223 -2.05 -18.25 -15.32
CA GLN A 223 -1.08 -17.15 -15.20
C GLN A 223 -0.24 -17.32 -13.93
N LEU A 224 -0.86 -17.64 -12.80
CA LEU A 224 -0.15 -17.83 -11.54
C LEU A 224 0.83 -19.01 -11.62
N ARG A 225 0.42 -20.14 -12.22
CA ARG A 225 1.30 -21.29 -12.47
C ARG A 225 2.47 -20.90 -13.36
N ARG A 226 2.21 -20.19 -14.46
CA ARG A 226 3.25 -19.72 -15.39
C ARG A 226 4.28 -18.83 -14.69
N LEU A 227 3.83 -17.89 -13.87
CA LEU A 227 4.74 -17.03 -13.11
C LEU A 227 5.57 -17.82 -12.08
N ARG A 228 4.99 -18.82 -11.43
CA ARG A 228 5.70 -19.71 -10.49
C ARG A 228 6.73 -20.61 -11.17
N GLU A 229 6.45 -21.08 -12.37
CA GLU A 229 7.40 -21.87 -13.18
C GLU A 229 8.64 -21.05 -13.59
N LEU A 230 8.46 -19.75 -13.82
CA LEU A 230 9.54 -18.83 -14.20
C LEU A 230 10.35 -18.29 -13.01
N ALA A 231 9.74 -18.20 -11.84
CA ALA A 231 10.38 -17.65 -10.65
C ALA A 231 11.31 -18.69 -9.99
N PRO A 232 12.35 -18.25 -9.25
CA PRO A 232 13.11 -19.16 -8.39
C PRO A 232 12.18 -19.91 -7.42
N PRO A 233 12.40 -21.20 -7.15
CA PRO A 233 11.50 -22.04 -6.34
C PRO A 233 11.38 -21.57 -4.87
N THR A 234 12.30 -20.73 -4.42
CA THR A 234 12.28 -20.12 -3.08
C THR A 234 11.35 -18.91 -2.97
N VAL A 235 10.89 -18.36 -4.11
CA VAL A 235 10.06 -17.16 -4.18
C VAL A 235 8.58 -17.55 -4.17
N THR A 236 7.84 -17.04 -3.21
CA THR A 236 6.38 -17.14 -3.21
C THR A 236 5.80 -16.10 -4.18
N VAL A 237 5.10 -16.56 -5.22
CA VAL A 237 4.43 -15.69 -6.18
C VAL A 237 2.93 -15.73 -5.94
N PHE A 238 2.30 -14.57 -5.88
CA PHE A 238 0.84 -14.45 -5.84
C PHE A 238 0.33 -13.26 -6.66
N THR A 239 -0.92 -13.36 -7.06
CA THR A 239 -1.66 -12.34 -7.80
C THR A 239 -2.96 -12.03 -7.08
N THR A 240 -3.45 -10.81 -7.14
CA THR A 240 -4.74 -10.42 -6.60
C THR A 240 -5.40 -9.32 -7.42
N ASP A 241 -6.73 -9.36 -7.46
CA ASP A 241 -7.57 -8.30 -7.99
C ASP A 241 -7.85 -7.18 -6.98
N ASN A 242 -7.46 -7.37 -5.72
CA ASN A 242 -7.73 -6.48 -4.59
C ASN A 242 -9.23 -6.22 -4.32
N PHE A 243 -10.15 -7.03 -4.86
CA PHE A 243 -11.59 -6.82 -4.64
C PHE A 243 -12.05 -6.93 -3.18
N ASN A 244 -11.22 -7.53 -2.31
CA ASN A 244 -11.45 -7.47 -0.86
C ASN A 244 -11.41 -6.04 -0.30
N LEU A 245 -10.73 -5.10 -0.98
CA LEU A 245 -10.67 -3.68 -0.61
C LEU A 245 -11.88 -2.85 -1.10
N VAL A 246 -12.78 -3.44 -1.89
CA VAL A 246 -14.11 -2.85 -2.15
C VAL A 246 -14.85 -2.67 -0.82
N MET A 247 -14.54 -3.51 0.17
CA MET A 247 -15.21 -3.51 1.47
C MET A 247 -16.72 -3.67 1.31
N ASN A 248 -17.13 -4.61 0.44
CA ASN A 248 -18.55 -4.91 0.22
C ASN A 248 -19.21 -5.26 1.55
N PRO A 249 -20.27 -4.53 1.98
CA PRO A 249 -20.85 -4.69 3.31
C PRO A 249 -21.33 -6.12 3.62
N GLN A 250 -21.86 -6.83 2.62
CA GLN A 250 -22.32 -8.20 2.79
C GLN A 250 -21.16 -9.17 3.03
N ARG A 251 -20.05 -9.02 2.27
CA ARG A 251 -18.86 -9.88 2.42
C ARG A 251 -18.16 -9.62 3.76
N VAL A 252 -18.09 -8.36 4.18
CA VAL A 252 -17.53 -7.98 5.49
C VAL A 252 -18.38 -8.55 6.63
N ALA A 253 -19.71 -8.46 6.53
CA ALA A 253 -20.62 -9.02 7.53
C ALA A 253 -20.52 -10.56 7.62
N GLN A 254 -20.24 -11.23 6.52
CA GLN A 254 -20.00 -12.68 6.45
C GLN A 254 -18.57 -13.07 6.83
N ARG A 255 -17.68 -12.10 7.10
CA ARG A 255 -16.24 -12.30 7.37
C ARG A 255 -15.49 -13.02 6.24
N VAL A 256 -15.93 -12.82 5.01
CA VAL A 256 -15.23 -13.31 3.82
C VAL A 256 -14.00 -12.46 3.55
N ASP A 257 -14.12 -11.14 3.76
CA ASP A 257 -13.02 -10.20 3.55
C ASP A 257 -12.28 -9.90 4.86
N THR A 258 -10.97 -9.69 4.76
CA THR A 258 -10.11 -9.30 5.88
C THR A 258 -10.53 -7.95 6.44
N GLN A 259 -10.64 -7.87 7.76
CA GLN A 259 -10.97 -6.62 8.44
C GLN A 259 -9.75 -5.71 8.51
N VAL A 260 -9.77 -4.66 7.71
CA VAL A 260 -8.69 -3.68 7.59
C VAL A 260 -9.08 -2.36 8.24
N MET A 261 -8.16 -1.72 8.97
CA MET A 261 -8.26 -0.34 9.40
C MET A 261 -7.19 0.48 8.66
N GLN A 262 -7.56 1.63 8.13
CA GLN A 262 -6.60 2.56 7.55
C GLN A 262 -6.47 3.81 8.42
N VAL A 263 -5.23 4.19 8.72
CA VAL A 263 -4.86 5.35 9.56
C VAL A 263 -4.07 6.34 8.73
N GLU A 264 -4.47 7.60 8.77
CA GLU A 264 -3.79 8.70 8.08
C GLU A 264 -2.57 9.19 8.88
N PRO A 265 -1.68 10.01 8.27
CA PRO A 265 -0.44 10.45 8.92
C PRO A 265 -0.61 11.23 10.23
N ASP A 266 -1.73 11.89 10.41
CA ASP A 266 -2.08 12.65 11.61
C ASP A 266 -2.82 11.84 12.68
N GLY A 267 -2.96 10.52 12.46
CA GLY A 267 -3.66 9.62 13.39
C GLY A 267 -5.17 9.52 13.16
N ALA A 268 -5.71 10.19 12.13
CA ALA A 268 -7.12 10.08 11.79
C ALA A 268 -7.42 8.68 11.21
N VAL A 269 -8.58 8.11 11.54
CA VAL A 269 -9.01 6.79 11.09
C VAL A 269 -10.02 6.94 9.96
N ARG A 270 -9.77 6.33 8.81
CA ARG A 270 -10.74 6.28 7.71
C ARG A 270 -11.96 5.45 8.10
N GLY A 271 -13.13 5.91 7.70
CA GLY A 271 -14.36 5.18 7.94
C GLY A 271 -14.40 3.84 7.22
N ILE A 272 -13.87 3.81 5.99
CA ILE A 272 -13.67 2.61 5.19
C ILE A 272 -12.31 2.74 4.50
N PRO A 273 -11.44 1.72 4.52
CA PRO A 273 -10.20 1.72 3.73
C PRO A 273 -10.49 1.98 2.26
N ALA A 274 -9.53 2.61 1.57
CA ALA A 274 -9.61 2.97 0.16
C ALA A 274 -10.58 4.13 -0.19
N TYR A 275 -11.33 4.69 0.77
CA TYR A 275 -12.25 5.80 0.54
C TYR A 275 -11.94 6.98 1.45
N GLU A 276 -12.26 8.19 0.98
CA GLU A 276 -12.12 9.40 1.79
C GLU A 276 -13.16 9.47 2.94
N GLY A 277 -12.86 10.29 3.91
CA GLY A 277 -13.70 10.51 5.09
C GLY A 277 -13.27 9.69 6.30
N THR A 278 -13.01 10.41 7.38
CA THR A 278 -12.54 9.85 8.64
C THR A 278 -13.69 9.76 9.66
N VAL A 279 -13.50 8.92 10.69
CA VAL A 279 -14.45 8.74 11.81
C VAL A 279 -13.93 9.30 13.12
N GLY A 280 -12.79 9.97 13.09
CA GLY A 280 -12.13 10.60 14.23
C GLY A 280 -10.63 10.32 14.26
N ASN A 281 -9.96 10.71 15.33
CA ASN A 281 -8.50 10.63 15.46
C ASN A 281 -8.11 9.81 16.69
N LEU A 282 -7.09 8.96 16.57
CA LEU A 282 -6.55 8.09 17.62
C LEU A 282 -5.90 8.87 18.79
N LEU A 283 -5.57 10.14 18.58
CA LEU A 283 -5.05 10.99 19.64
C LEU A 283 -6.15 11.52 20.58
N ASP A 284 -7.40 11.57 20.10
CA ASP A 284 -8.51 12.23 20.78
C ASP A 284 -9.60 11.24 21.24
N VAL A 285 -9.76 10.12 20.51
CA VAL A 285 -10.85 9.17 20.73
C VAL A 285 -10.28 7.76 20.96
N PRO A 286 -10.83 6.99 21.93
CA PRO A 286 -10.40 5.62 22.16
C PRO A 286 -10.45 4.76 20.91
N ALA A 287 -9.40 3.97 20.64
CA ALA A 287 -9.26 3.20 19.42
C ALA A 287 -10.44 2.23 19.17
N ARG A 288 -10.97 1.59 20.22
CA ARG A 288 -12.14 0.71 20.11
C ARG A 288 -13.39 1.44 19.67
N GLU A 289 -13.55 2.68 20.07
CA GLU A 289 -14.69 3.51 19.65
C GLU A 289 -14.55 3.88 18.16
N LEU A 290 -13.35 4.24 17.71
CA LEU A 290 -13.09 4.50 16.29
C LEU A 290 -13.31 3.26 15.42
N TRP A 291 -12.89 2.09 15.91
CA TRP A 291 -13.14 0.83 15.21
C TRP A 291 -14.66 0.56 15.09
N LYS A 292 -15.45 0.77 16.14
CA LYS A 292 -16.91 0.66 16.08
C LYS A 292 -17.52 1.64 15.06
N ARG A 293 -17.05 2.89 15.03
CA ARG A 293 -17.50 3.90 14.05
C ARG A 293 -17.15 3.50 12.62
N ALA A 294 -15.96 2.93 12.39
CA ALA A 294 -15.57 2.42 11.09
C ALA A 294 -16.48 1.25 10.64
N LEU A 295 -16.78 0.32 11.54
CA LEU A 295 -17.74 -0.76 11.26
C LEU A 295 -19.16 -0.25 11.01
N ALA A 296 -19.63 0.71 11.81
CA ALA A 296 -20.95 1.32 11.63
C ALA A 296 -21.06 2.07 10.28
N ARG A 297 -19.94 2.59 9.75
CA ARG A 297 -19.91 3.21 8.42
C ARG A 297 -20.29 2.23 7.31
N LEU A 298 -19.98 0.94 7.46
CA LEU A 298 -20.37 -0.11 6.49
C LEU A 298 -21.88 -0.41 6.49
N GLU A 299 -22.59 0.00 7.57
CA GLU A 299 -24.06 -0.14 7.70
C GLU A 299 -24.81 1.11 7.20
N ASP A 300 -24.10 2.16 6.84
CA ASP A 300 -24.69 3.38 6.26
C ASP A 300 -25.46 3.03 4.97
N PRO A 301 -26.73 3.43 4.82
CA PRO A 301 -27.54 3.09 3.63
C PRO A 301 -26.88 3.49 2.31
N PHE A 302 -26.23 4.65 2.26
CA PHE A 302 -25.50 5.10 1.06
C PHE A 302 -24.32 4.18 0.73
N VAL A 303 -23.58 3.72 1.75
CA VAL A 303 -22.46 2.77 1.59
C VAL A 303 -22.98 1.43 1.09
N VAL A 304 -24.04 0.90 1.72
CA VAL A 304 -24.64 -0.38 1.34
C VAL A 304 -25.14 -0.34 -0.10
N GLU A 305 -25.88 0.71 -0.49
CA GLU A 305 -26.36 0.88 -1.86
C GLU A 305 -25.20 0.97 -2.86
N THR A 306 -24.17 1.77 -2.53
CA THR A 306 -23.07 2.07 -3.46
C THR A 306 -22.13 0.86 -3.63
N LEU A 307 -21.75 0.19 -2.54
CA LEU A 307 -20.69 -0.83 -2.59
C LEU A 307 -21.22 -2.25 -2.86
N SER A 308 -22.49 -2.55 -2.52
CA SER A 308 -23.08 -3.86 -2.80
C SER A 308 -23.28 -4.11 -4.30
N ALA A 309 -23.35 -3.06 -5.10
CA ALA A 309 -23.54 -3.14 -6.55
C ALA A 309 -22.21 -3.28 -7.34
N VAL A 310 -21.05 -3.27 -6.66
CA VAL A 310 -19.74 -3.31 -7.33
C VAL A 310 -19.35 -4.75 -7.65
N HIS A 311 -19.17 -5.04 -8.95
CA HIS A 311 -18.74 -6.32 -9.49
C HIS A 311 -17.56 -6.24 -10.46
N THR A 312 -17.28 -5.03 -10.97
CA THR A 312 -16.18 -4.76 -11.91
C THR A 312 -15.27 -3.63 -11.40
N VAL A 313 -14.08 -3.51 -11.97
CA VAL A 313 -13.12 -2.44 -11.62
C VAL A 313 -13.68 -1.06 -12.00
N GLU A 314 -14.41 -0.98 -13.12
CA GLU A 314 -15.04 0.24 -13.60
C GLU A 314 -16.14 0.72 -12.63
N GLU A 315 -17.00 -0.20 -12.20
CA GLU A 315 -18.03 0.08 -11.19
C GLU A 315 -17.39 0.48 -9.86
N TRP A 316 -16.30 -0.18 -9.48
CA TRP A 316 -15.53 0.20 -8.29
C TRP A 316 -14.99 1.62 -8.40
N ALA A 317 -14.39 1.99 -9.53
CA ALA A 317 -13.88 3.34 -9.74
C ALA A 317 -14.99 4.41 -9.66
N GLU A 318 -16.18 4.09 -10.13
CA GLU A 318 -17.35 4.96 -9.98
C GLU A 318 -17.82 5.05 -8.53
N ALA A 319 -17.89 3.92 -7.84
CA ALA A 319 -18.23 3.86 -6.42
C ALA A 319 -17.25 4.67 -5.57
N VAL A 320 -15.93 4.55 -5.81
CA VAL A 320 -14.91 5.37 -5.13
C VAL A 320 -15.19 6.86 -5.30
N ARG A 321 -15.47 7.33 -6.52
CA ARG A 321 -15.76 8.75 -6.76
C ARG A 321 -17.02 9.22 -6.03
N LYS A 322 -18.07 8.37 -5.96
CA LYS A 322 -19.31 8.67 -5.23
C LYS A 322 -19.05 8.73 -3.71
N MET A 323 -18.37 7.73 -3.18
CA MET A 323 -18.00 7.61 -1.77
C MET A 323 -17.12 8.78 -1.32
N ASP A 324 -16.04 9.05 -2.08
CA ASP A 324 -15.12 10.15 -1.79
C ASP A 324 -15.86 11.48 -1.70
N ARG A 325 -16.73 11.80 -2.69
CA ARG A 325 -17.49 13.05 -2.67
C ARG A 325 -18.48 13.14 -1.52
N HIS A 326 -19.06 12.01 -1.12
CA HIS A 326 -20.06 12.00 -0.05
C HIS A 326 -19.42 12.22 1.34
N PHE A 327 -18.29 11.55 1.61
CA PHE A 327 -17.68 11.52 2.95
C PHE A 327 -16.50 12.47 3.12
N ALA A 328 -15.96 13.04 2.05
CA ALA A 328 -14.82 13.95 2.14
C ALA A 328 -15.15 15.22 2.93
N SER A 329 -14.19 15.70 3.71
CA SER A 329 -14.22 17.03 4.31
C SER A 329 -14.28 18.12 3.23
N PRO A 330 -14.65 19.37 3.56
CA PRO A 330 -14.58 20.47 2.60
C PRO A 330 -13.18 20.66 1.99
N GLU A 331 -12.12 20.49 2.78
CA GLU A 331 -10.73 20.56 2.31
C GLU A 331 -10.43 19.44 1.31
N ASP A 332 -10.83 18.20 1.65
CA ASP A 332 -10.62 17.05 0.77
C ASP A 332 -11.46 17.16 -0.50
N ARG A 333 -12.70 17.66 -0.45
CA ARG A 333 -13.50 17.94 -1.66
C ARG A 333 -12.78 18.90 -2.60
N ALA A 334 -12.23 19.99 -2.07
CA ALA A 334 -11.46 20.94 -2.87
C ALA A 334 -10.21 20.29 -3.50
N ARG A 335 -9.61 19.29 -2.83
CA ARG A 335 -8.49 18.48 -3.38
C ARG A 335 -8.99 17.53 -4.46
N LEU A 336 -10.11 16.84 -4.23
CA LEU A 336 -10.75 15.93 -5.19
C LEU A 336 -11.10 16.66 -6.51
N ASP A 337 -11.63 17.87 -6.41
CA ASP A 337 -11.97 18.68 -7.58
C ASP A 337 -10.73 19.06 -8.40
N ARG A 338 -9.58 19.26 -7.78
CA ARG A 338 -8.30 19.46 -8.47
C ARG A 338 -7.73 18.21 -9.14
N ARG A 339 -8.13 16.98 -8.71
CA ARG A 339 -7.71 15.72 -9.37
C ARG A 339 -8.17 15.66 -10.84
N THR A 340 -9.25 16.32 -11.21
CA THR A 340 -9.87 16.24 -12.54
C THR A 340 -9.11 17.00 -13.62
N VAL A 341 -8.14 17.85 -13.25
CA VAL A 341 -7.41 18.70 -14.18
C VAL A 341 -5.98 18.17 -14.33
N ARG A 342 -5.74 17.53 -15.49
CA ARG A 342 -4.46 17.10 -16.09
C ARG A 342 -3.51 16.26 -15.20
N LEU A 343 -3.08 15.11 -15.76
CA LEU A 343 -1.71 14.63 -15.58
C LEU A 343 -0.78 15.73 -16.09
N ASP A 344 -0.16 16.49 -15.19
CA ASP A 344 0.98 17.27 -15.60
C ASP A 344 1.97 16.28 -16.22
N PRO A 345 2.46 16.52 -17.46
CA PRO A 345 3.60 15.75 -17.94
C PRO A 345 4.68 15.86 -16.85
N PRO A 346 5.49 14.82 -16.61
CA PRO A 346 6.53 14.91 -15.63
C PRO A 346 7.37 16.15 -15.96
N GLU A 347 7.25 17.21 -15.17
CA GLU A 347 8.23 18.26 -15.17
C GLU A 347 9.52 17.55 -14.76
N PHE A 348 10.37 17.30 -15.74
CA PHE A 348 11.74 16.95 -15.49
C PHE A 348 12.33 18.14 -14.74
N LEU A 349 12.39 18.02 -13.42
CA LEU A 349 13.14 18.94 -12.59
C LEU A 349 14.61 18.87 -13.06
N THR A 350 14.91 19.67 -14.07
CA THR A 350 16.24 20.17 -14.32
C THR A 350 16.61 20.98 -13.08
N THR A 351 17.77 20.62 -12.51
CA THR A 351 18.50 21.31 -11.48
C THR A 351 18.02 21.17 -10.03
N VAL A 352 18.65 20.23 -9.33
CA VAL A 352 19.25 20.54 -8.03
C VAL A 352 20.74 20.26 -8.17
N LYS A 353 21.56 21.35 -8.18
CA LYS A 353 23.00 21.32 -8.01
C LYS A 353 23.38 20.76 -6.65
#